data_9e8ac4d16ae336077bb2888182c1acdd
#
_entry.id   9e8ac4d16ae336077bb2888182c1acdd
#
_cell.length_a   1.000
_cell.length_b   1.000
_cell.length_c   1.000
_cell.angle_alpha   90.00
_cell.angle_beta   90.00
_cell.angle_gamma   90.00
#
_symmetry.space_group_name_H-M   'P 1'
#
loop_
_entity.id
_entity.type
_entity.pdbx_description
1 polymer ?
#
loop_
_entity_poly.entity_id
_entity_poly.type
_entity_poly.pdbx_seq_one_letter_code
_entity_poly.pdbx_strand_id
1 'polypeptide(L)'
;MLVVHSKQELEEHLAEWRRQGDHVALVPTMGNLHVGHLSLVQLAREHAERVVVSIFVNPTQFGESEDFDQYPRTLERDTLRLKKSAADLIFAPDVETIYPFGLKDATTVSVPRITENFCGASRPGHFDGVTSVVARLFALVQPDLAVFGQKDYQQQLVIRHMSLDLNLPVAIITGATIREEDGLAMSSRNQYLSESERSTAPVLYEVLSAAGEELQNGGRDFAKLESESVTKLKDAGFDVDYFSIRRAQNLEIPDRDCDELVVLVAAVLGDARLIDNTVITI
;
A
#
# COMPACT_ATOMS: atom_id res chain seq x y z
N MET A 1 15.17 -15.63 -12.46
CA MET A 1 14.04 -15.39 -11.54
C MET A 1 13.35 -16.71 -11.28
N LEU A 2 13.19 -17.06 -10.03
CA LEU A 2 12.59 -18.29 -9.52
C LEU A 2 11.14 -18.04 -9.08
N VAL A 3 10.30 -19.07 -9.10
CA VAL A 3 8.96 -19.03 -8.50
C VAL A 3 8.90 -20.16 -7.49
N VAL A 4 8.63 -19.85 -6.23
CA VAL A 4 8.53 -20.80 -5.13
C VAL A 4 7.20 -20.66 -4.41
N HIS A 5 6.67 -21.76 -3.91
CA HIS A 5 5.35 -21.82 -3.30
C HIS A 5 5.40 -22.22 -1.83
N SER A 6 6.38 -23.01 -1.44
CA SER A 6 6.52 -23.51 -0.08
C SER A 6 7.54 -22.71 0.74
N LYS A 7 7.37 -22.80 2.07
CA LYS A 7 8.35 -22.26 3.01
C LYS A 7 9.73 -22.90 2.82
N GLN A 8 9.80 -24.21 2.57
CA GLN A 8 11.07 -24.93 2.41
C GLN A 8 11.86 -24.41 1.20
N GLU A 9 11.21 -24.30 0.02
CA GLU A 9 11.85 -23.78 -1.20
C GLU A 9 12.37 -22.36 -0.98
N LEU A 10 11.59 -21.51 -0.31
CA LEU A 10 11.98 -20.14 0.02
C LEU A 10 13.23 -20.14 0.91
N GLU A 11 13.23 -20.92 2.00
CA GLU A 11 14.35 -21.00 2.96
C GLU A 11 15.65 -21.49 2.29
N GLU A 12 15.59 -22.44 1.37
CA GLU A 12 16.76 -22.95 0.64
C GLU A 12 17.44 -21.82 -0.15
N HIS A 13 16.69 -20.99 -0.88
CA HIS A 13 17.24 -19.88 -1.64
C HIS A 13 17.73 -18.73 -0.74
N LEU A 14 17.00 -18.39 0.29
CA LEU A 14 17.40 -17.35 1.24
C LEU A 14 18.70 -17.74 1.99
N ALA A 15 18.84 -19.02 2.38
CA ALA A 15 20.06 -19.51 3.03
C ALA A 15 21.28 -19.40 2.12
N GLU A 16 21.14 -19.66 0.82
CA GLU A 16 22.22 -19.49 -0.16
C GLU A 16 22.65 -18.03 -0.26
N TRP A 17 21.69 -17.10 -0.43
CA TRP A 17 21.99 -15.68 -0.56
C TRP A 17 22.66 -15.10 0.69
N ARG A 18 22.18 -15.48 1.89
CA ARG A 18 22.81 -15.06 3.15
C ARG A 18 24.24 -15.60 3.33
N ARG A 19 24.52 -16.82 2.85
CA ARG A 19 25.90 -17.34 2.85
C ARG A 19 26.82 -16.56 1.92
N GLN A 20 26.26 -15.92 0.87
CA GLN A 20 26.98 -15.02 -0.03
C GLN A 20 27.16 -13.62 0.55
N GLY A 21 26.46 -13.29 1.63
CA GLY A 21 26.44 -11.96 2.24
C GLY A 21 25.49 -10.99 1.55
N ASP A 22 24.57 -11.48 0.69
CA ASP A 22 23.61 -10.65 -0.01
C ASP A 22 22.51 -10.12 0.92
N HIS A 23 22.18 -8.83 0.82
CA HIS A 23 21.00 -8.25 1.44
C HIS A 23 19.75 -8.59 0.63
N VAL A 24 18.65 -8.84 1.33
CA VAL A 24 17.38 -9.24 0.76
C VAL A 24 16.34 -8.15 0.94
N ALA A 25 15.77 -7.66 -0.16
CA ALA A 25 14.60 -6.80 -0.16
C ALA A 25 13.32 -7.61 -0.39
N LEU A 26 12.24 -7.23 0.28
CA LEU A 26 10.90 -7.77 0.07
C LEU A 26 9.97 -6.69 -0.51
N VAL A 27 9.23 -7.04 -1.56
CA VAL A 27 8.13 -6.24 -2.11
C VAL A 27 6.84 -7.05 -1.95
N PRO A 28 6.03 -6.80 -0.90
CA PRO A 28 4.76 -7.51 -0.70
C PRO A 28 3.70 -7.04 -1.68
N THR A 29 3.04 -7.98 -2.38
CA THR A 29 1.94 -7.69 -3.31
C THR A 29 0.83 -8.73 -3.23
N MET A 30 -0.34 -8.38 -3.74
CA MET A 30 -1.44 -9.32 -3.95
C MET A 30 -1.54 -9.80 -5.41
N GLY A 31 -0.55 -9.49 -6.25
CA GLY A 31 -0.62 -9.78 -7.69
C GLY A 31 -1.37 -8.70 -8.48
N ASN A 32 -1.78 -9.04 -9.72
CA ASN A 32 -2.33 -8.12 -10.71
C ASN A 32 -1.44 -6.88 -10.89
N LEU A 33 -0.15 -7.16 -11.07
CA LEU A 33 0.90 -6.16 -11.05
C LEU A 33 0.75 -5.14 -12.19
N HIS A 34 1.02 -3.89 -11.90
CA HIS A 34 1.08 -2.77 -12.85
C HIS A 34 2.41 -2.02 -12.68
N VAL A 35 2.65 -0.99 -13.48
CA VAL A 35 3.90 -0.22 -13.48
C VAL A 35 4.26 0.31 -12.09
N GLY A 36 3.27 0.72 -11.29
CA GLY A 36 3.48 1.13 -9.90
C GLY A 36 4.09 0.04 -9.02
N HIS A 37 3.71 -1.23 -9.18
CA HIS A 37 4.37 -2.33 -8.46
C HIS A 37 5.79 -2.58 -8.98
N LEU A 38 6.00 -2.48 -10.30
CA LEU A 38 7.32 -2.69 -10.90
C LEU A 38 8.30 -1.59 -10.48
N SER A 39 7.85 -0.36 -10.25
CA SER A 39 8.70 0.72 -9.71
C SER A 39 9.17 0.42 -8.29
N LEU A 40 8.34 -0.22 -7.45
CA LEU A 40 8.77 -0.67 -6.12
C LEU A 40 9.83 -1.78 -6.19
N VAL A 41 9.73 -2.69 -7.16
CA VAL A 41 10.75 -3.72 -7.41
C VAL A 41 12.06 -3.09 -7.86
N GLN A 42 11.99 -2.06 -8.72
CA GLN A 42 13.18 -1.33 -9.14
C GLN A 42 13.83 -0.60 -7.96
N LEU A 43 13.04 0.09 -7.14
CA LEU A 43 13.52 0.76 -5.93
C LEU A 43 14.14 -0.26 -4.94
N ALA A 44 13.55 -1.43 -4.77
CA ALA A 44 14.11 -2.49 -3.95
C ALA A 44 15.50 -2.93 -4.45
N ARG A 45 15.69 -3.05 -5.77
CA ARG A 45 16.98 -3.39 -6.38
C ARG A 45 18.07 -2.33 -6.15
N GLU A 46 17.70 -1.07 -5.99
CA GLU A 46 18.67 -0.01 -5.69
C GLU A 46 19.25 -0.11 -4.27
N HIS A 47 18.58 -0.90 -3.39
CA HIS A 47 18.93 -1.02 -1.97
C HIS A 47 19.35 -2.42 -1.53
N ALA A 48 19.22 -3.45 -2.39
CA ALA A 48 19.57 -4.83 -2.05
C ALA A 48 20.03 -5.63 -3.27
N GLU A 49 20.92 -6.60 -3.02
CA GLU A 49 21.42 -7.52 -4.03
C GLU A 49 20.38 -8.56 -4.45
N ARG A 50 19.38 -8.84 -3.60
CA ARG A 50 18.31 -9.81 -3.87
C ARG A 50 16.94 -9.22 -3.62
N VAL A 51 16.06 -9.40 -4.59
CA VAL A 51 14.68 -8.91 -4.50
C VAL A 51 13.69 -10.06 -4.56
N VAL A 52 12.97 -10.25 -3.46
CA VAL A 52 11.83 -11.16 -3.32
C VAL A 52 10.54 -10.37 -3.52
N VAL A 53 9.69 -10.82 -4.43
CA VAL A 53 8.34 -10.28 -4.58
C VAL A 53 7.36 -11.33 -4.08
N SER A 54 6.55 -11.02 -3.06
CA SER A 54 5.47 -11.93 -2.70
C SER A 54 4.22 -11.63 -3.53
N ILE A 55 3.53 -12.70 -3.95
CA ILE A 55 2.22 -12.62 -4.60
C ILE A 55 1.25 -13.49 -3.80
N PHE A 56 0.47 -12.85 -2.93
CA PHE A 56 -0.47 -13.54 -2.05
C PHE A 56 -1.72 -12.69 -1.83
N VAL A 57 -2.86 -13.17 -2.30
CA VAL A 57 -4.17 -12.53 -2.04
C VAL A 57 -4.61 -12.95 -0.64
N ASN A 58 -4.38 -12.05 0.32
CA ASN A 58 -4.59 -12.34 1.74
C ASN A 58 -6.07 -12.26 2.12
N PRO A 59 -6.73 -13.36 2.50
CA PRO A 59 -8.16 -13.35 2.82
C PRO A 59 -8.51 -12.52 4.05
N THR A 60 -7.59 -12.39 5.02
CA THR A 60 -7.90 -11.74 6.31
C THR A 60 -7.98 -10.21 6.25
N GLN A 61 -7.55 -9.60 5.13
CA GLN A 61 -7.62 -8.15 4.95
C GLN A 61 -8.85 -7.68 4.15
N PHE A 62 -9.72 -8.61 3.75
CA PHE A 62 -10.97 -8.32 3.04
C PHE A 62 -12.15 -8.45 4.00
N GLY A 63 -13.03 -7.46 3.98
CA GLY A 63 -14.33 -7.53 4.65
C GLY A 63 -15.31 -8.44 3.91
N GLU A 64 -16.41 -8.82 4.57
CA GLU A 64 -17.43 -9.72 4.02
C GLU A 64 -18.05 -9.22 2.70
N SER A 65 -18.07 -7.91 2.47
CA SER A 65 -18.63 -7.27 1.27
C SER A 65 -17.58 -6.82 0.25
N GLU A 66 -16.31 -7.16 0.47
CA GLU A 66 -15.22 -6.75 -0.42
C GLU A 66 -14.94 -7.78 -1.52
N ASP A 67 -14.14 -7.37 -2.50
CA ASP A 67 -13.88 -8.05 -3.78
C ASP A 67 -12.93 -9.27 -3.69
N PHE A 68 -12.85 -9.97 -2.54
CA PHE A 68 -11.90 -11.08 -2.35
C PHE A 68 -12.04 -12.19 -3.40
N ASP A 69 -13.27 -12.65 -3.67
CA ASP A 69 -13.51 -13.73 -4.63
C ASP A 69 -13.28 -13.28 -6.08
N GLN A 70 -13.51 -11.99 -6.36
CA GLN A 70 -13.34 -11.37 -7.66
C GLN A 70 -11.93 -10.81 -7.88
N TYR A 71 -11.09 -10.75 -6.81
CA TYR A 71 -9.76 -10.17 -6.90
C TYR A 71 -8.92 -10.92 -7.94
N PRO A 72 -8.31 -10.23 -8.92
CA PRO A 72 -7.62 -10.87 -10.04
C PRO A 72 -6.43 -11.72 -9.61
N ARG A 73 -6.44 -13.00 -9.95
CA ARG A 73 -5.33 -13.94 -9.72
C ARG A 73 -4.60 -14.19 -11.05
N THR A 74 -3.52 -13.47 -11.26
CA THR A 74 -2.84 -13.36 -12.57
C THR A 74 -1.37 -13.77 -12.50
N LEU A 75 -1.03 -14.80 -11.72
CA LEU A 75 0.35 -15.20 -11.43
C LEU A 75 1.23 -15.40 -12.68
N GLU A 76 0.69 -16.02 -13.75
CA GLU A 76 1.44 -16.22 -14.99
C GLU A 76 1.81 -14.88 -15.66
N ARG A 77 0.85 -13.96 -15.77
CA ARG A 77 1.07 -12.63 -16.32
C ARG A 77 2.03 -11.81 -15.47
N ASP A 78 1.88 -11.89 -14.15
CA ASP A 78 2.73 -11.20 -13.20
C ASP A 78 4.16 -11.73 -13.25
N THR A 79 4.33 -13.05 -13.37
CA THR A 79 5.63 -13.69 -13.58
C THR A 79 6.32 -13.19 -14.85
N LEU A 80 5.57 -13.03 -15.97
CA LEU A 80 6.13 -12.49 -17.21
C LEU A 80 6.58 -11.02 -17.08
N ARG A 81 5.83 -10.21 -16.28
CA ARG A 81 6.21 -8.83 -15.98
C ARG A 81 7.45 -8.77 -15.08
N LEU A 82 7.49 -9.56 -14.02
CA LEU A 82 8.62 -9.62 -13.09
C LEU A 82 9.89 -10.19 -13.72
N LYS A 83 9.79 -11.09 -14.71
CA LYS A 83 10.96 -11.53 -15.50
C LYS A 83 11.67 -10.40 -16.23
N LYS A 84 10.96 -9.31 -16.53
CA LYS A 84 11.51 -8.12 -17.20
C LYS A 84 11.92 -7.04 -16.21
N SER A 85 11.70 -7.27 -14.92
CA SER A 85 12.07 -6.37 -13.83
C SER A 85 13.30 -6.91 -13.09
N ALA A 86 13.69 -6.26 -12.02
CA ALA A 86 14.83 -6.62 -11.22
C ALA A 86 14.56 -7.68 -10.13
N ALA A 87 13.46 -8.43 -10.20
CA ALA A 87 13.12 -9.47 -9.22
C ALA A 87 13.96 -10.72 -9.40
N ASP A 88 14.46 -11.31 -8.30
CA ASP A 88 15.19 -12.59 -8.30
C ASP A 88 14.27 -13.77 -8.03
N LEU A 89 13.28 -13.59 -7.14
CA LEU A 89 12.40 -14.64 -6.69
C LEU A 89 10.97 -14.11 -6.51
N ILE A 90 9.99 -14.90 -6.95
CA ILE A 90 8.58 -14.75 -6.61
C ILE A 90 8.24 -15.78 -5.54
N PHE A 91 7.75 -15.30 -4.40
CA PHE A 91 7.13 -16.13 -3.37
C PHE A 91 5.61 -16.07 -3.52
N ALA A 92 5.02 -17.16 -4.00
CA ALA A 92 3.58 -17.27 -4.25
C ALA A 92 2.98 -18.40 -3.39
N PRO A 93 2.89 -18.21 -2.05
CA PRO A 93 2.42 -19.22 -1.13
C PRO A 93 0.91 -19.44 -1.23
N ASP A 94 0.45 -20.61 -0.78
CA ASP A 94 -0.95 -20.85 -0.45
C ASP A 94 -1.32 -20.33 0.95
N VAL A 95 -2.61 -20.44 1.29
CA VAL A 95 -3.13 -19.97 2.58
C VAL A 95 -2.54 -20.78 3.73
N GLU A 96 -2.36 -22.08 3.57
CA GLU A 96 -1.82 -22.99 4.58
C GLU A 96 -0.35 -22.67 4.92
N THR A 97 0.43 -22.25 3.94
CA THR A 97 1.82 -21.81 4.16
C THR A 97 1.88 -20.53 5.02
N ILE A 98 0.98 -19.60 4.82
CA ILE A 98 0.93 -18.34 5.59
C ILE A 98 0.19 -18.51 6.92
N TYR A 99 -0.86 -19.34 6.96
CA TYR A 99 -1.73 -19.57 8.12
C TYR A 99 -1.82 -21.06 8.45
N PRO A 100 -0.77 -21.67 9.02
CA PRO A 100 -0.68 -23.14 9.22
C PRO A 100 -1.72 -23.71 10.19
N PHE A 101 -2.36 -22.88 11.02
CA PHE A 101 -3.45 -23.29 11.92
C PHE A 101 -4.82 -22.86 11.40
N GLY A 102 -4.92 -22.43 10.12
CA GLY A 102 -6.12 -21.85 9.53
C GLY A 102 -6.36 -20.41 9.95
N LEU A 103 -7.34 -19.78 9.31
CA LEU A 103 -7.60 -18.34 9.47
C LEU A 103 -8.24 -18.00 10.84
N LYS A 104 -9.05 -18.90 11.40
CA LYS A 104 -9.78 -18.66 12.65
C LYS A 104 -8.88 -18.67 13.88
N ASP A 105 -7.84 -19.50 13.86
CA ASP A 105 -6.91 -19.68 14.97
C ASP A 105 -5.58 -18.95 14.71
N ALA A 106 -5.55 -18.10 13.70
CA ALA A 106 -4.36 -17.33 13.35
C ALA A 106 -4.06 -16.25 14.39
N THR A 107 -2.79 -16.15 14.80
CA THR A 107 -2.31 -15.02 15.61
C THR A 107 -2.55 -13.70 14.88
N THR A 108 -3.14 -12.72 15.54
CA THR A 108 -3.39 -11.39 15.00
C THR A 108 -2.36 -10.40 15.54
N VAL A 109 -1.84 -9.57 14.65
CA VAL A 109 -1.04 -8.39 15.02
C VAL A 109 -1.91 -7.16 14.78
N SER A 110 -2.10 -6.34 15.81
CA SER A 110 -2.92 -5.12 15.75
C SER A 110 -2.09 -3.89 16.13
N VAL A 111 -2.28 -2.78 15.42
CA VAL A 111 -1.63 -1.49 15.69
C VAL A 111 -2.72 -0.48 16.02
N PRO A 112 -2.98 -0.20 17.32
CA PRO A 112 -4.08 0.66 17.74
C PRO A 112 -3.87 2.13 17.35
N ARG A 113 -4.93 2.93 17.46
CA ARG A 113 -5.03 4.37 17.18
C ARG A 113 -4.84 4.74 15.71
N ILE A 114 -3.68 4.44 15.11
CA ILE A 114 -3.39 4.80 13.71
C ILE A 114 -4.28 4.06 12.71
N THR A 115 -4.90 2.95 13.13
CA THR A 115 -5.80 2.11 12.34
C THR A 115 -7.29 2.38 12.61
N GLU A 116 -7.63 3.28 13.52
CA GLU A 116 -9.03 3.52 13.94
C GLU A 116 -9.78 4.49 13.03
N ASN A 117 -9.06 5.27 12.22
CA ASN A 117 -9.62 6.29 11.34
C ASN A 117 -9.36 5.97 9.86
N PHE A 118 -9.93 6.77 8.96
CA PHE A 118 -9.72 6.70 7.50
C PHE A 118 -10.06 5.32 6.94
N CYS A 119 -9.13 4.67 6.24
CA CYS A 119 -9.35 3.32 5.72
C CYS A 119 -9.66 2.30 6.82
N GLY A 120 -9.17 2.48 8.05
CA GLY A 120 -9.48 1.58 9.15
C GLY A 120 -10.91 1.71 9.65
N ALA A 121 -11.46 2.94 9.66
CA ALA A 121 -12.85 3.18 10.02
C ALA A 121 -13.83 2.63 8.96
N SER A 122 -13.50 2.82 7.67
CA SER A 122 -14.35 2.35 6.56
C SER A 122 -14.21 0.84 6.28
N ARG A 123 -13.15 0.21 6.78
CA ARG A 123 -12.81 -1.21 6.55
C ARG A 123 -12.42 -1.91 7.86
N PRO A 124 -13.36 -2.20 8.78
CA PRO A 124 -13.06 -2.83 10.06
C PRO A 124 -12.28 -4.15 9.89
N GLY A 125 -11.19 -4.33 10.66
CA GLY A 125 -10.32 -5.52 10.62
C GLY A 125 -9.31 -5.54 9.45
N HIS A 126 -9.42 -4.64 8.49
CA HIS A 126 -8.51 -4.59 7.35
C HIS A 126 -7.03 -4.51 7.76
N PHE A 127 -6.68 -3.57 8.63
CA PHE A 127 -5.29 -3.39 9.04
C PHE A 127 -4.77 -4.52 9.92
N ASP A 128 -5.61 -5.16 10.72
CA ASP A 128 -5.23 -6.37 11.47
C ASP A 128 -4.87 -7.51 10.50
N GLY A 129 -5.60 -7.63 9.40
CA GLY A 129 -5.26 -8.54 8.30
C GLY A 129 -3.93 -8.19 7.64
N VAL A 130 -3.72 -6.90 7.32
CA VAL A 130 -2.48 -6.41 6.67
C VAL A 130 -1.26 -6.59 7.58
N THR A 131 -1.31 -6.15 8.83
CA THR A 131 -0.19 -6.29 9.77
C THR A 131 0.14 -7.74 10.06
N SER A 132 -0.91 -8.58 10.20
CA SER A 132 -0.73 -10.01 10.45
C SER A 132 -0.08 -10.75 9.29
N VAL A 133 -0.44 -10.44 8.02
CA VAL A 133 0.21 -11.08 6.87
C VAL A 133 1.62 -10.55 6.65
N VAL A 134 1.84 -9.25 6.81
CA VAL A 134 3.17 -8.64 6.63
C VAL A 134 4.14 -9.13 7.70
N ALA A 135 3.71 -9.25 8.96
CA ALA A 135 4.54 -9.83 10.02
C ALA A 135 4.96 -11.28 9.69
N ARG A 136 4.05 -12.09 9.12
CA ARG A 136 4.37 -13.45 8.67
C ARG A 136 5.34 -13.47 7.49
N LEU A 137 5.12 -12.59 6.52
CA LEU A 137 6.04 -12.45 5.39
C LEU A 137 7.44 -12.03 5.86
N PHE A 138 7.52 -11.11 6.84
CA PHE A 138 8.80 -10.73 7.45
C PHE A 138 9.45 -11.89 8.19
N ALA A 139 8.66 -12.69 8.92
CA ALA A 139 9.18 -13.89 9.60
C ALA A 139 9.66 -14.98 8.63
N LEU A 140 9.00 -15.16 7.48
CA LEU A 140 9.35 -16.15 6.46
C LEU A 140 10.56 -15.71 5.62
N VAL A 141 10.53 -14.48 5.11
CA VAL A 141 11.58 -13.94 4.22
C VAL A 141 12.78 -13.42 5.02
N GLN A 142 12.55 -12.87 6.21
CA GLN A 142 13.55 -12.18 7.05
C GLN A 142 14.34 -11.15 6.22
N PRO A 143 13.68 -10.19 5.57
CA PRO A 143 14.33 -9.24 4.70
C PRO A 143 15.11 -8.18 5.51
N ASP A 144 16.18 -7.65 4.92
CA ASP A 144 16.89 -6.48 5.48
C ASP A 144 16.08 -5.20 5.28
N LEU A 145 15.31 -5.15 4.19
CA LEU A 145 14.40 -4.05 3.91
C LEU A 145 13.11 -4.52 3.20
N ALA A 146 12.04 -3.76 3.35
CA ALA A 146 10.81 -3.98 2.61
C ALA A 146 10.29 -2.66 2.00
N VAL A 147 9.79 -2.75 0.76
CA VAL A 147 9.36 -1.57 -0.01
C VAL A 147 7.84 -1.56 -0.13
N PHE A 148 7.24 -0.43 0.23
CA PHE A 148 5.80 -0.18 0.15
C PHE A 148 5.51 1.10 -0.63
N GLY A 149 4.36 1.14 -1.32
CA GLY A 149 3.96 2.32 -2.09
C GLY A 149 3.40 3.43 -1.20
N GLN A 150 3.78 4.68 -1.45
CA GLN A 150 3.22 5.86 -0.79
C GLN A 150 1.72 5.98 -1.02
N LYS A 151 1.21 5.51 -2.16
CA LYS A 151 -0.22 5.54 -2.46
C LYS A 151 -1.09 4.99 -1.32
N ASP A 152 -0.67 3.90 -0.71
CA ASP A 152 -1.32 3.28 0.44
C ASP A 152 -0.71 3.83 1.75
N TYR A 153 -0.77 5.17 1.92
CA TYR A 153 -0.06 5.92 2.95
C TYR A 153 -0.29 5.40 4.36
N GLN A 154 -1.56 5.23 4.74
CA GLN A 154 -1.91 4.70 6.07
C GLN A 154 -1.34 3.30 6.27
N GLN A 155 -1.39 2.44 5.24
CA GLN A 155 -0.82 1.09 5.31
C GLN A 155 0.68 1.11 5.56
N GLN A 156 1.45 1.89 4.78
CA GLN A 156 2.90 1.94 4.97
C GLN A 156 3.29 2.52 6.34
N LEU A 157 2.53 3.48 6.85
CA LEU A 157 2.74 4.07 8.17
C LEU A 157 2.43 3.07 9.29
N VAL A 158 1.34 2.30 9.18
CA VAL A 158 0.98 1.21 10.11
C VAL A 158 2.06 0.12 10.14
N ILE A 159 2.58 -0.28 8.97
CA ILE A 159 3.64 -1.29 8.89
C ILE A 159 4.94 -0.76 9.49
N ARG A 160 5.30 0.50 9.25
CA ARG A 160 6.45 1.14 9.88
C ARG A 160 6.32 1.17 11.40
N HIS A 161 5.14 1.53 11.91
CA HIS A 161 4.85 1.54 13.34
C HIS A 161 4.99 0.13 13.93
N MET A 162 4.35 -0.87 13.31
CA MET A 162 4.49 -2.28 13.71
C MET A 162 5.95 -2.73 13.76
N SER A 163 6.73 -2.40 12.74
CA SER A 163 8.13 -2.81 12.65
C SER A 163 8.99 -2.19 13.76
N LEU A 164 8.75 -0.92 14.08
CA LEU A 164 9.47 -0.23 15.15
C LEU A 164 9.06 -0.74 16.53
N ASP A 165 7.75 -0.89 16.78
CA ASP A 165 7.22 -1.31 18.09
C ASP A 165 7.62 -2.76 18.42
N LEU A 166 7.58 -3.64 17.43
CA LEU A 166 8.00 -5.05 17.59
C LEU A 166 9.51 -5.26 17.45
N ASN A 167 10.30 -4.19 17.27
CA ASN A 167 11.76 -4.26 17.04
C ASN A 167 12.14 -5.23 15.90
N LEU A 168 11.36 -5.26 14.82
CA LEU A 168 11.68 -6.10 13.67
C LEU A 168 12.89 -5.54 12.94
N PRO A 169 13.91 -6.37 12.61
CA PRO A 169 15.15 -5.93 11.98
C PRO A 169 14.94 -5.72 10.47
N VAL A 170 13.97 -4.89 10.08
CA VAL A 170 13.61 -4.61 8.70
C VAL A 170 13.47 -3.10 8.49
N ALA A 171 14.20 -2.55 7.52
CA ALA A 171 14.04 -1.16 7.12
C ALA A 171 12.82 -1.00 6.19
N ILE A 172 11.92 -0.06 6.48
CA ILE A 172 10.76 0.22 5.63
C ILE A 172 11.06 1.39 4.70
N ILE A 173 11.08 1.11 3.40
CA ILE A 173 11.29 2.10 2.34
C ILE A 173 9.96 2.41 1.67
N THR A 174 9.72 3.69 1.40
CA THR A 174 8.51 4.17 0.72
C THR A 174 8.83 4.54 -0.72
N GLY A 175 8.17 3.88 -1.67
CA GLY A 175 8.25 4.24 -3.10
C GLY A 175 7.18 5.26 -3.46
N ALA A 176 7.54 6.22 -4.31
CA ALA A 176 6.63 7.28 -4.75
C ALA A 176 5.40 6.72 -5.49
N THR A 177 4.28 7.42 -5.40
CA THR A 177 3.07 7.10 -6.17
C THR A 177 3.31 7.29 -7.66
N ILE A 178 3.17 6.21 -8.44
CA ILE A 178 3.20 6.29 -9.90
C ILE A 178 1.81 6.65 -10.40
N ARG A 179 1.76 7.58 -11.35
CA ARG A 179 0.52 8.13 -11.90
C ARG A 179 0.40 7.83 -13.39
N GLU A 180 -0.83 7.81 -13.87
CA GLU A 180 -1.17 7.88 -15.30
C GLU A 180 -0.79 9.28 -15.84
N GLU A 181 -0.79 9.47 -17.16
CA GLU A 181 -0.43 10.75 -17.80
C GLU A 181 -1.33 11.93 -17.37
N ASP A 182 -2.56 11.64 -16.99
CA ASP A 182 -3.56 12.60 -16.51
C ASP A 182 -3.53 12.83 -14.99
N GLY A 183 -2.57 12.26 -14.28
CA GLY A 183 -2.36 12.44 -12.85
C GLY A 183 -3.04 11.40 -11.96
N LEU A 184 -3.97 10.58 -12.48
CA LEU A 184 -4.63 9.54 -11.68
C LEU A 184 -3.59 8.56 -11.12
N ALA A 185 -3.63 8.29 -9.82
CA ALA A 185 -2.76 7.28 -9.20
C ALA A 185 -3.03 5.90 -9.79
N MET A 186 -1.97 5.19 -10.20
CA MET A 186 -2.10 3.83 -10.74
C MET A 186 -2.66 2.87 -9.70
N SER A 187 -3.70 2.14 -10.08
CA SER A 187 -4.37 1.15 -9.23
C SER A 187 -4.94 0.01 -10.07
N SER A 188 -4.91 -1.22 -9.52
CA SER A 188 -5.63 -2.34 -10.11
C SER A 188 -7.15 -2.12 -10.18
N ARG A 189 -7.69 -1.26 -9.32
CA ARG A 189 -9.13 -0.90 -9.30
C ARG A 189 -9.53 0.11 -10.36
N ASN A 190 -8.59 0.78 -11.03
CA ASN A 190 -8.90 1.68 -12.16
C ASN A 190 -9.60 0.94 -13.32
N GLN A 191 -9.42 -0.39 -13.42
CA GLN A 191 -10.10 -1.22 -14.42
C GLN A 191 -11.62 -1.34 -14.21
N TYR A 192 -12.15 -0.99 -13.03
CA TYR A 192 -13.58 -1.01 -12.72
C TYR A 192 -14.30 0.27 -13.15
N LEU A 193 -13.56 1.31 -13.51
CA LEU A 193 -14.13 2.57 -14.00
C LEU A 193 -14.67 2.40 -15.43
N SER A 194 -15.89 2.87 -15.67
CA SER A 194 -16.42 3.09 -17.01
C SER A 194 -15.64 4.19 -17.74
N GLU A 195 -15.81 4.35 -19.05
CA GLU A 195 -15.11 5.40 -19.81
C GLU A 195 -15.40 6.82 -19.29
N SER A 196 -16.65 7.11 -18.89
CA SER A 196 -17.04 8.39 -18.31
C SER A 196 -16.42 8.61 -16.94
N GLU A 197 -16.44 7.60 -16.06
CA GLU A 197 -15.81 7.66 -14.75
C GLU A 197 -14.29 7.77 -14.86
N ARG A 198 -13.67 7.05 -15.80
CA ARG A 198 -12.23 7.16 -16.05
C ARG A 198 -11.82 8.57 -16.46
N SER A 199 -12.65 9.25 -17.24
CA SER A 199 -12.43 10.65 -17.65
C SER A 199 -12.59 11.63 -16.48
N THR A 200 -13.41 11.30 -15.49
CA THR A 200 -13.63 12.11 -14.27
C THR A 200 -12.59 11.83 -13.18
N ALA A 201 -12.07 10.60 -13.10
CA ALA A 201 -11.18 10.15 -12.03
C ALA A 201 -9.96 11.06 -11.75
N PRO A 202 -9.32 11.71 -12.75
CA PRO A 202 -8.20 12.62 -12.53
C PRO A 202 -8.50 13.81 -11.63
N VAL A 203 -9.78 14.24 -11.53
CA VAL A 203 -10.21 15.33 -10.63
C VAL A 203 -9.83 15.08 -9.18
N LEU A 204 -9.75 13.78 -8.77
CA LEU A 204 -9.28 13.43 -7.43
C LEU A 204 -7.88 14.00 -7.15
N TYR A 205 -6.96 13.81 -8.10
CA TYR A 205 -5.58 14.31 -7.98
C TYR A 205 -5.49 15.83 -8.17
N GLU A 206 -6.32 16.42 -9.04
CA GLU A 206 -6.36 17.86 -9.22
C GLU A 206 -6.76 18.57 -7.91
N VAL A 207 -7.82 18.09 -7.22
CA VAL A 207 -8.26 18.63 -5.94
C VAL A 207 -7.22 18.40 -4.85
N LEU A 208 -6.59 17.23 -4.83
CA LEU A 208 -5.53 16.89 -3.89
C LEU A 208 -4.30 17.81 -4.07
N SER A 209 -3.89 18.04 -5.32
CA SER A 209 -2.74 18.89 -5.66
C SER A 209 -3.00 20.36 -5.31
N ALA A 210 -4.21 20.87 -5.63
CA ALA A 210 -4.59 22.23 -5.29
C ALA A 210 -4.59 22.48 -3.77
N ALA A 211 -5.03 21.49 -2.97
CA ALA A 211 -4.95 21.58 -1.52
C ALA A 211 -3.50 21.59 -1.03
N GLY A 212 -2.64 20.76 -1.64
CA GLY A 212 -1.20 20.74 -1.36
C GLY A 212 -0.52 22.08 -1.65
N GLU A 213 -0.82 22.70 -2.78
CA GLU A 213 -0.31 24.02 -3.16
C GLU A 213 -0.75 25.12 -2.19
N GLU A 214 -2.03 25.13 -1.77
CA GLU A 214 -2.54 26.07 -0.77
C GLU A 214 -1.78 25.96 0.55
N LEU A 215 -1.51 24.72 1.02
CA LEU A 215 -0.71 24.46 2.23
C LEU A 215 0.73 24.96 2.09
N GLN A 216 1.37 24.70 0.96
CA GLN A 216 2.72 25.20 0.66
C GLN A 216 2.80 26.72 0.63
N ASN A 217 1.73 27.39 0.16
CA ASN A 217 1.61 28.85 0.13
C ASN A 217 1.22 29.45 1.50
N GLY A 218 1.19 28.64 2.56
CA GLY A 218 0.97 29.12 3.93
C GLY A 218 -0.49 29.04 4.40
N GLY A 219 -1.39 28.40 3.65
CA GLY A 219 -2.76 28.13 4.10
C GLY A 219 -2.75 27.28 5.38
N ARG A 220 -3.53 27.70 6.40
CA ARG A 220 -3.61 27.03 7.71
C ARG A 220 -5.04 26.88 8.23
N ASP A 221 -6.02 27.20 7.41
CA ASP A 221 -7.42 26.88 7.70
C ASP A 221 -7.77 25.49 7.17
N PHE A 222 -7.24 24.47 7.87
CA PHE A 222 -7.34 23.07 7.44
C PHE A 222 -8.80 22.64 7.27
N ALA A 223 -9.68 23.01 8.22
CA ALA A 223 -11.09 22.61 8.18
C ALA A 223 -11.83 23.21 6.97
N LYS A 224 -11.54 24.47 6.63
CA LYS A 224 -12.08 25.11 5.43
C LYS A 224 -11.60 24.40 4.17
N LEU A 225 -10.30 24.15 4.07
CA LEU A 225 -9.69 23.51 2.90
C LEU A 225 -10.20 22.07 2.70
N GLU A 226 -10.34 21.29 3.78
CA GLU A 226 -10.99 19.96 3.75
C GLU A 226 -12.42 20.06 3.21
N SER A 227 -13.25 20.98 3.75
CA SER A 227 -14.65 21.15 3.35
C SER A 227 -14.81 21.58 1.89
N GLU A 228 -14.01 22.54 1.42
CA GLU A 228 -14.02 22.99 0.03
C GLU A 228 -13.60 21.89 -0.94
N SER A 229 -12.60 21.09 -0.56
CA SER A 229 -12.12 19.95 -1.35
C SER A 229 -13.17 18.84 -1.45
N VAL A 230 -13.85 18.52 -0.35
CA VAL A 230 -14.99 17.57 -0.34
C VAL A 230 -16.10 18.08 -1.27
N THR A 231 -16.43 19.37 -1.23
CA THR A 231 -17.46 19.95 -2.10
C THR A 231 -17.08 19.79 -3.58
N LYS A 232 -15.86 20.14 -3.96
CA LYS A 232 -15.38 19.99 -5.34
C LYS A 232 -15.45 18.56 -5.85
N LEU A 233 -15.07 17.58 -5.01
CA LEU A 233 -15.15 16.17 -5.37
C LEU A 233 -16.60 15.70 -5.54
N LYS A 234 -17.51 16.12 -4.65
CA LYS A 234 -18.95 15.80 -4.77
C LYS A 234 -19.58 16.41 -6.01
N ASP A 235 -19.23 17.64 -6.35
CA ASP A 235 -19.71 18.32 -7.55
C ASP A 235 -19.21 17.61 -8.83
N ALA A 236 -18.06 16.94 -8.77
CA ALA A 236 -17.53 16.11 -9.85
C ALA A 236 -18.14 14.67 -9.87
N GLY A 237 -19.02 14.32 -8.94
CA GLY A 237 -19.73 13.05 -8.90
C GLY A 237 -19.11 11.97 -8.03
N PHE A 238 -18.13 12.30 -7.19
CA PHE A 238 -17.57 11.35 -6.21
C PHE A 238 -18.44 11.24 -4.95
N ASP A 239 -18.55 10.03 -4.42
CA ASP A 239 -18.99 9.82 -3.03
C ASP A 239 -17.75 9.78 -2.13
N VAL A 240 -17.58 10.83 -1.33
CA VAL A 240 -16.34 11.08 -0.58
C VAL A 240 -16.42 10.44 0.80
N ASP A 241 -15.56 9.42 1.05
CA ASP A 241 -15.38 8.84 2.38
C ASP A 241 -14.70 9.84 3.32
N TYR A 242 -13.57 10.38 2.86
CA TYR A 242 -12.82 11.41 3.57
C TYR A 242 -11.93 12.22 2.63
N PHE A 243 -11.69 13.47 2.99
CA PHE A 243 -10.59 14.31 2.55
C PHE A 243 -10.02 14.96 3.81
N SER A 244 -8.75 14.68 4.14
CA SER A 244 -8.23 15.02 5.45
C SER A 244 -6.78 15.48 5.41
N ILE A 245 -6.49 16.55 6.15
CA ILE A 245 -5.13 17.09 6.35
C ILE A 245 -4.67 16.63 7.74
N ARG A 246 -3.56 15.90 7.79
CA ARG A 246 -3.04 15.30 9.04
C ARG A 246 -1.54 15.49 9.15
N ARG A 247 -0.99 15.30 10.36
CA ARG A 247 0.44 15.15 10.56
C ARG A 247 0.93 13.91 9.81
N ALA A 248 1.99 14.05 9.01
CA ALA A 248 2.50 12.96 8.20
C ALA A 248 2.96 11.76 9.05
N GLN A 249 3.49 12.01 10.24
CA GLN A 249 4.13 10.99 11.08
C GLN A 249 3.16 10.07 11.81
N ASN A 250 1.93 10.53 12.14
CA ASN A 250 1.03 9.79 13.04
C ASN A 250 -0.46 9.93 12.72
N LEU A 251 -0.82 10.69 11.66
CA LEU A 251 -2.19 10.99 11.23
C LEU A 251 -3.05 11.74 12.26
N GLU A 252 -2.44 12.35 13.25
CA GLU A 252 -3.13 13.23 14.20
C GLU A 252 -3.50 14.56 13.55
N ILE A 253 -4.45 15.28 14.17
CA ILE A 253 -4.83 16.62 13.72
C ILE A 253 -3.62 17.55 13.86
N PRO A 254 -3.20 18.24 12.79
CA PRO A 254 -2.06 19.12 12.85
C PRO A 254 -2.38 20.41 13.63
N ASP A 255 -1.39 20.92 14.35
CA ASP A 255 -1.36 22.31 14.77
C ASP A 255 -0.82 23.21 13.65
N ARG A 256 -0.82 24.52 13.90
CA ARG A 256 -0.40 25.51 12.90
C ARG A 256 1.10 25.50 12.61
N ASP A 257 1.89 24.95 13.53
CA ASP A 257 3.36 24.93 13.49
C ASP A 257 3.90 23.57 13.01
N CYS A 258 3.01 22.71 12.49
CA CYS A 258 3.41 21.40 11.96
C CYS A 258 4.12 21.54 10.62
N ASP A 259 5.38 21.10 10.56
CA ASP A 259 6.25 21.25 9.37
C ASP A 259 5.99 20.20 8.28
N GLU A 260 5.39 19.07 8.64
CA GLU A 260 5.19 17.96 7.72
C GLU A 260 3.74 17.44 7.78
N LEU A 261 3.01 17.69 6.71
CA LEU A 261 1.60 17.34 6.58
C LEU A 261 1.42 16.26 5.52
N VAL A 262 0.34 15.49 5.66
CA VAL A 262 -0.18 14.64 4.60
C VAL A 262 -1.64 15.00 4.34
N VAL A 263 -1.98 15.17 3.07
CA VAL A 263 -3.36 15.26 2.62
C VAL A 263 -3.75 13.88 2.12
N LEU A 264 -4.82 13.33 2.69
CA LEU A 264 -5.33 12.00 2.39
C LEU A 264 -6.73 12.11 1.80
N VAL A 265 -7.01 11.36 0.75
CA VAL A 265 -8.35 11.27 0.18
C VAL A 265 -8.73 9.83 -0.11
N ALA A 266 -10.00 9.51 0.17
CA ALA A 266 -10.66 8.33 -0.34
C ALA A 266 -12.07 8.71 -0.81
N ALA A 267 -12.42 8.27 -2.00
CA ALA A 267 -13.73 8.53 -2.58
C ALA A 267 -14.12 7.41 -3.56
N VAL A 268 -15.41 7.15 -3.66
CA VAL A 268 -15.98 6.17 -4.59
C VAL A 268 -16.43 6.91 -5.84
N LEU A 269 -16.09 6.37 -7.00
CA LEU A 269 -16.58 6.80 -8.30
C LEU A 269 -17.05 5.56 -9.08
N GLY A 270 -18.37 5.47 -9.30
CA GLY A 270 -18.97 4.21 -9.76
C GLY A 270 -18.72 3.07 -8.79
N ASP A 271 -18.18 1.97 -9.31
CA ASP A 271 -17.83 0.79 -8.50
C ASP A 271 -16.39 0.82 -7.94
N ALA A 272 -15.62 1.88 -8.26
CA ALA A 272 -14.23 1.97 -7.84
C ALA A 272 -14.05 2.89 -6.62
N ARG A 273 -13.51 2.34 -5.53
CA ARG A 273 -12.99 3.13 -4.43
C ARG A 273 -11.55 3.56 -4.72
N LEU A 274 -11.37 4.84 -4.95
CA LEU A 274 -10.08 5.47 -5.25
C LEU A 274 -9.47 6.07 -3.98
N ILE A 275 -8.17 5.91 -3.82
CA ILE A 275 -7.40 6.54 -2.75
C ILE A 275 -6.18 7.25 -3.33
N ASP A 276 -5.83 8.36 -2.72
CA ASP A 276 -4.61 9.08 -3.05
C ASP A 276 -4.11 9.90 -1.85
N ASN A 277 -2.90 10.42 -1.94
CA ASN A 277 -2.33 11.30 -0.94
C ASN A 277 -1.20 12.15 -1.51
N THR A 278 -0.90 13.24 -0.79
CA THR A 278 0.31 14.02 -1.01
C THR A 278 0.92 14.43 0.33
N VAL A 279 2.25 14.33 0.43
CA VAL A 279 3.01 14.79 1.59
C VAL A 279 3.53 16.19 1.29
N ILE A 280 3.38 17.09 2.26
CA ILE A 280 3.74 18.49 2.16
C ILE A 280 4.73 18.81 3.27
N THR A 281 5.91 19.27 2.90
CA THR A 281 6.87 19.90 3.82
C THR A 281 6.72 21.41 3.69
N ILE A 282 6.62 22.12 4.82
CA ILE A 282 6.31 23.54 4.90
C ILE A 282 7.53 24.32 5.33
#